data_d55e0ec83a18d8aba0d2d3c20e032b53
#
_entry.id   d55e0ec83a18d8aba0d2d3c20e032b53
#
_cell.length_a   1.000
_cell.length_b   1.000
_cell.length_c   1.000
_cell.angle_alpha   90.00
_cell.angle_beta   90.00
_cell.angle_gamma   90.00
#
_symmetry.space_group_name_H-M   'P 1'
#
loop_
_entity.id
_entity.type
_entity.pdbx_description
1 polymer ?
#
loop_
_entity_poly.entity_id
_entity_poly.type
_entity_poly.pdbx_seq_one_letter_code
_entity_poly.pdbx_strand_id
1 'polypeptide(L)'
;LIKNSKPICVWKNSSLLGEGTLWVPTLNSIFFVDIKKKKIFILNTKTKRKKIFRVNKEIGFVTHIKENVFILGLKSELRIINLINKKVLHSIKIEPKKQNNRLNDGKTDPIGRLWFGTMDNLERNIKSGSLYCLDNNLKVHRVDDKYIITNGPAFINKNNFYHTDSRKKIIYKIKINNWLKIIKKKITKKKKKTD
;
A
#
# COMPACT_ATOMS: atom_id res chain seq x y z
N LEU A 1 15.72 24.12 11.23
CA LEU A 1 16.48 23.20 12.08
C LEU A 1 15.49 22.35 12.88
N ILE A 2 15.37 21.04 12.56
CA ILE A 2 14.61 20.09 13.37
C ILE A 2 15.41 19.88 14.65
N LYS A 3 14.93 20.40 15.79
CA LYS A 3 15.50 20.06 17.09
C LYS A 3 15.41 18.55 17.27
N ASN A 4 16.48 17.91 17.72
CA ASN A 4 16.53 16.50 18.08
C ASN A 4 15.53 16.20 19.19
N SER A 5 14.27 15.98 18.84
CA SER A 5 13.23 15.53 19.78
C SER A 5 13.17 14.02 19.79
N LYS A 6 13.21 13.42 20.98
CA LYS A 6 13.00 11.97 21.11
C LYS A 6 11.59 11.62 20.62
N PRO A 7 11.41 10.55 19.82
CA PRO A 7 10.09 10.12 19.38
C PRO A 7 9.23 9.72 20.58
N ILE A 8 7.97 10.13 20.57
CA ILE A 8 6.99 9.80 21.61
C ILE A 8 5.97 8.81 21.05
N CYS A 9 5.74 7.71 21.76
CA CYS A 9 4.70 6.75 21.40
C CYS A 9 3.31 7.32 21.71
N VAL A 10 2.56 7.71 20.68
CA VAL A 10 1.21 8.28 20.81
C VAL A 10 0.10 7.24 20.94
N TRP A 11 0.38 5.99 20.56
CA TRP A 11 -0.58 4.88 20.66
C TRP A 11 0.11 3.52 20.72
N LYS A 12 0.12 2.87 21.89
CA LYS A 12 0.50 1.47 22.03
C LYS A 12 -0.67 0.59 21.55
N ASN A 13 -0.52 -0.13 20.44
CA ASN A 13 -1.60 -0.92 19.83
C ASN A 13 -1.29 -2.41 19.67
N SER A 14 -0.06 -2.85 19.98
CA SER A 14 0.38 -4.25 19.89
C SER A 14 0.06 -4.90 18.54
N SER A 15 0.33 -4.20 17.44
CA SER A 15 0.15 -4.74 16.08
C SER A 15 1.05 -5.96 15.85
N LEU A 16 0.54 -6.97 15.15
CA LEU A 16 1.36 -8.10 14.69
C LEU A 16 2.19 -7.71 13.46
N LEU A 17 1.57 -6.95 12.54
CA LEU A 17 2.24 -6.42 11.34
C LEU A 17 1.63 -5.06 11.03
N GLY A 18 2.18 -4.02 11.66
CA GLY A 18 1.76 -2.63 11.48
C GLY A 18 2.38 -2.03 10.22
N GLU A 19 1.56 -1.52 9.29
CA GLU A 19 2.00 -1.03 7.98
C GLU A 19 1.12 0.11 7.46
N GLY A 20 1.48 0.67 6.30
CA GLY A 20 0.63 1.51 5.48
C GLY A 20 0.18 2.81 6.13
N THR A 21 1.09 3.52 6.82
CA THR A 21 0.75 4.82 7.45
C THR A 21 0.35 5.85 6.39
N LEU A 22 -0.85 6.43 6.58
CA LEU A 22 -1.45 7.45 5.73
C LEU A 22 -1.88 8.65 6.56
N TRP A 23 -1.43 9.83 6.21
CA TRP A 23 -1.94 11.10 6.72
C TRP A 23 -3.05 11.64 5.82
N VAL A 24 -4.22 11.96 6.39
CA VAL A 24 -5.35 12.58 5.68
C VAL A 24 -5.61 13.97 6.28
N PRO A 25 -5.11 15.04 5.63
CA PRO A 25 -5.18 16.40 6.16
C PRO A 25 -6.61 16.88 6.43
N THR A 26 -7.54 16.62 5.51
CA THR A 26 -8.94 17.04 5.60
C THR A 26 -9.68 16.43 6.80
N LEU A 27 -9.23 15.26 7.27
CA LEU A 27 -9.80 14.58 8.45
C LEU A 27 -8.96 14.80 9.72
N ASN A 28 -7.83 15.52 9.62
CA ASN A 28 -6.84 15.64 10.70
C ASN A 28 -6.49 14.28 11.32
N SER A 29 -6.35 13.24 10.50
CA SER A 29 -6.25 11.88 10.99
C SER A 29 -5.14 11.09 10.31
N ILE A 30 -4.44 10.30 11.14
CA ILE A 30 -3.48 9.30 10.69
C ILE A 30 -4.20 7.96 10.65
N PHE A 31 -4.04 7.24 9.55
CA PHE A 31 -4.51 5.88 9.34
C PHE A 31 -3.30 4.96 9.25
N PHE A 32 -3.41 3.76 9.75
CA PHE A 32 -2.45 2.67 9.52
C PHE A 32 -3.17 1.33 9.69
N VAL A 33 -2.55 0.25 9.22
CA VAL A 33 -3.17 -1.08 9.24
C VAL A 33 -2.40 -2.04 10.14
N ASP A 34 -3.08 -3.05 10.65
CA ASP A 34 -2.48 -4.30 11.09
C ASP A 34 -2.95 -5.39 10.12
N ILE A 35 -2.05 -5.80 9.24
CA ILE A 35 -2.35 -6.74 8.16
C ILE A 35 -2.91 -8.04 8.74
N LYS A 36 -2.21 -8.62 9.71
CA LYS A 36 -2.52 -9.94 10.29
C LYS A 36 -3.73 -9.91 11.22
N LYS A 37 -3.92 -8.82 11.98
CA LYS A 37 -5.11 -8.64 12.83
C LYS A 37 -6.32 -8.07 12.08
N LYS A 38 -6.20 -7.77 10.79
CA LYS A 38 -7.28 -7.30 9.92
C LYS A 38 -7.94 -6.03 10.47
N LYS A 39 -7.11 -5.04 10.82
CA LYS A 39 -7.56 -3.79 11.47
C LYS A 39 -7.02 -2.57 10.74
N ILE A 40 -7.84 -1.52 10.72
CA ILE A 40 -7.41 -0.16 10.41
C ILE A 40 -7.47 0.63 11.70
N PHE A 41 -6.38 1.27 12.06
CA PHE A 41 -6.28 2.20 13.17
C PHE A 41 -6.42 3.62 12.66
N ILE A 42 -7.18 4.45 13.37
CA ILE A 42 -7.45 5.83 13.01
C ILE A 42 -7.19 6.69 14.24
N LEU A 43 -6.21 7.58 14.15
CA LEU A 43 -5.88 8.55 15.18
C LEU A 43 -6.18 9.96 14.67
N ASN A 44 -7.15 10.63 15.27
CA ASN A 44 -7.36 12.06 15.02
C ASN A 44 -6.31 12.86 15.82
N THR A 45 -5.48 13.64 15.12
CA THR A 45 -4.34 14.34 15.73
C THR A 45 -4.76 15.57 16.54
N LYS A 46 -5.93 16.18 16.24
CA LYS A 46 -6.47 17.31 17.00
C LYS A 46 -7.18 16.84 18.27
N THR A 47 -8.17 15.96 18.11
CA THR A 47 -9.01 15.52 19.26
C THR A 47 -8.41 14.36 20.05
N LYS A 48 -7.29 13.79 19.58
CA LYS A 48 -6.63 12.59 20.14
C LYS A 48 -7.53 11.34 20.18
N ARG A 49 -8.69 11.39 19.55
CA ARG A 49 -9.60 10.24 19.46
C ARG A 49 -8.98 9.11 18.66
N LYS A 50 -9.12 7.90 19.17
CA LYS A 50 -8.61 6.64 18.58
C LYS A 50 -9.81 5.79 18.18
N LYS A 51 -9.80 5.30 16.93
CA LYS A 51 -10.83 4.38 16.43
C LYS A 51 -10.16 3.17 15.78
N ILE A 52 -10.84 2.02 15.84
CA ILE A 52 -10.41 0.79 15.17
C ILE A 52 -11.55 0.35 14.26
N PHE A 53 -11.24 0.21 12.98
CA PHE A 53 -12.14 -0.37 11.99
C PHE A 53 -11.67 -1.79 11.68
N ARG A 54 -12.55 -2.79 11.80
CA ARG A 54 -12.24 -4.19 11.54
C ARG A 54 -12.71 -4.58 10.14
N VAL A 55 -11.90 -5.38 9.47
CA VAL A 55 -12.22 -5.98 8.17
C VAL A 55 -12.17 -7.51 8.27
N ASN A 56 -12.81 -8.19 7.32
CA ASN A 56 -12.90 -9.66 7.34
C ASN A 56 -11.72 -10.37 6.66
N LYS A 57 -10.87 -9.62 5.95
CA LYS A 57 -9.69 -10.12 5.23
C LYS A 57 -8.45 -9.37 5.67
N GLU A 58 -7.26 -9.93 5.43
CA GLU A 58 -5.99 -9.23 5.60
C GLU A 58 -5.99 -7.95 4.75
N ILE A 59 -5.49 -6.86 5.33
CA ILE A 59 -5.47 -5.54 4.71
C ILE A 59 -4.04 -5.02 4.60
N GLY A 60 -3.53 -4.89 3.38
CA GLY A 60 -2.16 -4.41 3.12
C GLY A 60 -2.03 -2.90 3.24
N PHE A 61 -3.04 -2.15 2.80
CA PHE A 61 -3.01 -0.69 2.82
C PHE A 61 -4.42 -0.09 2.84
N VAL A 62 -4.47 1.19 3.18
CA VAL A 62 -5.63 2.06 3.05
C VAL A 62 -5.20 3.34 2.34
N THR A 63 -6.01 3.84 1.38
CA THR A 63 -5.79 5.12 0.73
C THR A 63 -7.07 5.94 0.68
N HIS A 64 -6.93 7.26 0.76
CA HIS A 64 -8.04 8.19 0.81
C HIS A 64 -8.43 8.64 -0.61
N ILE A 65 -9.72 8.74 -0.88
CA ILE A 65 -10.26 9.32 -2.12
C ILE A 65 -10.79 10.73 -1.84
N LYS A 66 -11.84 10.82 -1.07
CA LYS A 66 -12.48 12.08 -0.66
C LYS A 66 -13.34 11.87 0.58
N GLU A 67 -13.58 12.90 1.37
CA GLU A 67 -14.44 12.84 2.57
C GLU A 67 -14.15 11.59 3.42
N ASN A 68 -15.13 10.70 3.55
CA ASN A 68 -15.00 9.44 4.29
C ASN A 68 -14.89 8.22 3.37
N VAL A 69 -14.59 8.43 2.08
CA VAL A 69 -14.45 7.37 1.08
C VAL A 69 -12.99 6.99 0.93
N PHE A 70 -12.72 5.70 1.07
CA PHE A 70 -11.38 5.10 1.04
C PHE A 70 -11.34 3.91 0.10
N ILE A 71 -10.14 3.59 -0.40
CA ILE A 71 -9.85 2.28 -1.01
C ILE A 71 -9.09 1.45 0.02
N LEU A 72 -9.57 0.24 0.26
CA LEU A 72 -8.91 -0.77 1.08
C LEU A 72 -8.26 -1.81 0.16
N GLY A 73 -6.96 -2.04 0.33
CA GLY A 73 -6.24 -3.15 -0.29
C GLY A 73 -6.40 -4.41 0.54
N LEU A 74 -7.46 -5.15 0.33
CA LEU A 74 -7.75 -6.42 1.02
C LEU A 74 -7.04 -7.58 0.31
N LYS A 75 -6.99 -8.77 0.91
CA LYS A 75 -6.22 -9.93 0.44
C LYS A 75 -6.14 -10.06 -1.09
N SER A 76 -7.26 -10.12 -1.78
CA SER A 76 -7.35 -10.28 -3.25
C SER A 76 -8.37 -9.32 -3.87
N GLU A 77 -8.51 -8.13 -3.29
CA GLU A 77 -9.59 -7.22 -3.64
C GLU A 77 -9.21 -5.78 -3.29
N LEU A 78 -9.49 -4.86 -4.20
CA LEU A 78 -9.62 -3.45 -3.88
C LEU A 78 -11.09 -3.17 -3.56
N ARG A 79 -11.35 -2.56 -2.40
CA ARG A 79 -12.71 -2.22 -1.97
C ARG A 79 -12.83 -0.73 -1.74
N ILE A 80 -13.69 -0.06 -2.50
CA ILE A 80 -14.06 1.34 -2.28
C ILE A 80 -15.21 1.37 -1.28
N ILE A 81 -15.01 2.06 -0.16
CA ILE A 81 -15.94 2.03 0.97
C ILE A 81 -16.03 3.39 1.65
N ASN A 82 -17.23 3.74 2.12
CA ASN A 82 -17.37 4.82 3.09
C ASN A 82 -17.17 4.25 4.51
N LEU A 83 -16.17 4.74 5.24
CA LEU A 83 -15.81 4.21 6.56
C LEU A 83 -16.74 4.61 7.69
N ILE A 84 -17.64 5.59 7.49
CA ILE A 84 -18.63 5.97 8.52
C ILE A 84 -19.81 5.00 8.50
N ASN A 85 -20.50 4.92 7.36
CA ASN A 85 -21.71 4.09 7.23
C ASN A 85 -21.41 2.66 6.77
N LYS A 86 -20.14 2.32 6.52
CA LYS A 86 -19.65 1.02 6.07
C LYS A 86 -20.20 0.57 4.71
N LYS A 87 -20.81 1.47 3.93
CA LYS A 87 -21.34 1.17 2.61
C LYS A 87 -20.20 0.90 1.64
N VAL A 88 -20.19 -0.30 1.05
CA VAL A 88 -19.29 -0.66 -0.05
C VAL A 88 -19.85 -0.04 -1.33
N LEU A 89 -19.02 0.78 -1.99
CA LEU A 89 -19.40 1.49 -3.21
C LEU A 89 -18.97 0.70 -4.45
N HIS A 90 -17.80 0.06 -4.38
CA HIS A 90 -17.26 -0.74 -5.49
C HIS A 90 -16.26 -1.77 -4.97
N SER A 91 -16.11 -2.89 -5.71
CA SER A 91 -15.12 -3.92 -5.43
C SER A 91 -14.50 -4.46 -6.70
N ILE A 92 -13.17 -4.58 -6.72
CA ILE A 92 -12.40 -5.08 -7.86
C ILE A 92 -11.56 -6.26 -7.39
N LYS A 93 -11.78 -7.44 -7.96
CA LYS A 93 -10.96 -8.63 -7.68
C LYS A 93 -9.59 -8.50 -8.32
N ILE A 94 -8.54 -8.83 -7.55
CA ILE A 94 -7.15 -8.82 -7.99
C ILE A 94 -6.61 -10.24 -7.94
N GLU A 95 -5.97 -10.68 -9.02
CA GLU A 95 -5.35 -12.00 -9.15
C GLU A 95 -6.27 -13.17 -8.71
N PRO A 96 -7.51 -13.32 -9.23
CA PRO A 96 -8.47 -14.31 -8.73
C PRO A 96 -7.98 -15.75 -8.85
N LYS A 97 -7.02 -16.00 -9.76
CA LYS A 97 -6.40 -17.33 -9.96
C LYS A 97 -5.20 -17.58 -9.03
N LYS A 98 -4.72 -16.58 -8.27
CA LYS A 98 -3.58 -16.70 -7.35
C LYS A 98 -4.07 -16.67 -5.90
N GLN A 99 -4.72 -17.72 -5.43
CA GLN A 99 -5.39 -17.80 -4.12
C GLN A 99 -4.44 -17.52 -2.93
N ASN A 100 -3.16 -17.86 -3.08
CA ASN A 100 -2.15 -17.63 -2.04
C ASN A 100 -1.58 -16.21 -2.04
N ASN A 101 -1.87 -15.39 -3.05
CA ASN A 101 -1.40 -14.01 -3.05
C ASN A 101 -2.31 -13.11 -2.21
N ARG A 102 -1.72 -12.05 -1.70
CA ARG A 102 -2.39 -10.90 -1.10
C ARG A 102 -1.83 -9.59 -1.63
N LEU A 103 -2.61 -8.53 -1.51
CA LEU A 103 -2.13 -7.17 -1.66
C LEU A 103 -1.23 -6.84 -0.47
N ASN A 104 -0.11 -6.14 -0.71
CA ASN A 104 0.84 -5.81 0.35
C ASN A 104 0.87 -4.30 0.62
N ASP A 105 1.48 -3.51 -0.22
CA ASP A 105 1.62 -2.07 -0.05
C ASP A 105 1.01 -1.34 -1.25
N GLY A 106 0.50 -0.14 -1.01
CA GLY A 106 -0.11 0.67 -2.06
C GLY A 106 -0.08 2.16 -1.74
N LYS A 107 0.12 2.97 -2.79
CA LYS A 107 0.24 4.42 -2.69
C LYS A 107 -0.30 5.12 -3.92
N THR A 108 -0.92 6.28 -3.72
CA THR A 108 -1.33 7.15 -4.83
C THR A 108 -0.14 7.93 -5.37
N ASP A 109 -0.11 8.08 -6.69
CA ASP A 109 0.85 8.92 -7.37
C ASP A 109 0.38 10.40 -7.41
N PRO A 110 1.25 11.34 -7.89
CA PRO A 110 0.91 12.77 -7.92
C PRO A 110 -0.31 13.15 -8.79
N ILE A 111 -0.82 12.25 -9.62
CA ILE A 111 -2.01 12.48 -10.46
C ILE A 111 -3.22 11.62 -10.03
N GLY A 112 -3.16 11.02 -8.83
CA GLY A 112 -4.29 10.34 -8.20
C GLY A 112 -4.48 8.87 -8.58
N ARG A 113 -3.59 8.24 -9.38
CA ARG A 113 -3.67 6.80 -9.67
C ARG A 113 -3.15 6.01 -8.47
N LEU A 114 -3.83 4.93 -8.12
CA LEU A 114 -3.38 4.04 -7.05
C LEU A 114 -2.44 2.96 -7.62
N TRP A 115 -1.23 2.91 -7.10
CA TRP A 115 -0.25 1.86 -7.37
C TRP A 115 -0.17 0.92 -6.19
N PHE A 116 -0.15 -0.39 -6.46
CA PHE A 116 -0.11 -1.39 -5.41
C PHE A 116 0.59 -2.66 -5.88
N GLY A 117 1.14 -3.38 -4.92
CA GLY A 117 1.83 -4.63 -5.17
C GLY A 117 1.15 -5.82 -4.54
N THR A 118 1.40 -7.00 -5.12
CA THR A 118 0.97 -8.29 -4.58
C THR A 118 2.17 -9.14 -4.18
N MET A 119 1.94 -10.11 -3.30
CA MET A 119 2.95 -11.07 -2.86
C MET A 119 2.29 -12.37 -2.39
N ASP A 120 3.08 -13.43 -2.27
CA ASP A 120 2.63 -14.67 -1.62
C ASP A 120 2.36 -14.44 -0.13
N ASN A 121 1.16 -14.75 0.35
CA ASN A 121 0.75 -14.51 1.74
C ASN A 121 1.46 -15.42 2.75
N LEU A 122 1.97 -16.57 2.29
CA LEU A 122 2.78 -17.47 3.10
C LEU A 122 4.26 -17.07 3.14
N GLU A 123 4.61 -15.97 2.45
CA GLU A 123 5.97 -15.40 2.41
C GLU A 123 7.04 -16.40 1.93
N ARG A 124 6.64 -17.38 1.14
CA ARG A 124 7.56 -18.31 0.48
C ARG A 124 8.48 -17.55 -0.49
N ASN A 125 9.63 -18.09 -0.79
CA ASN A 125 10.59 -17.44 -1.69
C ASN A 125 10.22 -17.64 -3.18
N ILE A 126 8.96 -17.36 -3.55
CA ILE A 126 8.44 -17.49 -4.91
C ILE A 126 8.13 -16.12 -5.53
N LYS A 127 8.40 -16.02 -6.83
CA LYS A 127 8.24 -14.78 -7.60
C LYS A 127 6.79 -14.62 -8.12
N SER A 128 5.79 -14.72 -7.23
CA SER A 128 4.37 -14.66 -7.61
C SER A 128 3.80 -13.25 -7.64
N GLY A 129 4.48 -12.28 -7.02
CA GLY A 129 4.03 -10.91 -6.87
C GLY A 129 4.13 -10.09 -8.15
N SER A 130 3.25 -9.12 -8.26
CA SER A 130 3.15 -8.18 -9.40
C SER A 130 2.92 -6.76 -8.90
N LEU A 131 3.27 -5.78 -9.74
CA LEU A 131 2.98 -4.36 -9.54
C LEU A 131 1.83 -3.95 -10.44
N TYR A 132 0.84 -3.30 -9.86
CA TYR A 132 -0.39 -2.83 -10.52
C TYR A 132 -0.56 -1.33 -10.40
N CYS A 133 -1.31 -0.77 -11.35
CA CYS A 133 -1.84 0.59 -11.30
C CYS A 133 -3.35 0.55 -11.53
N LEU A 134 -4.12 1.11 -10.59
CA LEU A 134 -5.53 1.45 -10.80
C LEU A 134 -5.60 2.88 -11.30
N ASP A 135 -6.15 3.08 -12.49
CA ASP A 135 -6.33 4.40 -13.08
C ASP A 135 -7.62 5.10 -12.60
N ASN A 136 -7.82 6.34 -13.02
CA ASN A 136 -8.97 7.15 -12.59
C ASN A 136 -10.32 6.65 -13.16
N ASN A 137 -10.29 5.74 -14.13
CA ASN A 137 -11.47 5.05 -14.67
C ASN A 137 -11.75 3.71 -13.98
N LEU A 138 -11.08 3.45 -12.85
CA LEU A 138 -11.14 2.22 -12.09
C LEU A 138 -10.67 0.98 -12.86
N LYS A 139 -9.87 1.15 -13.91
CA LYS A 139 -9.26 0.05 -14.65
C LYS A 139 -7.93 -0.34 -14.03
N VAL A 140 -7.75 -1.64 -13.78
CA VAL A 140 -6.51 -2.20 -13.22
C VAL A 140 -5.57 -2.62 -14.34
N HIS A 141 -4.35 -2.11 -14.29
CA HIS A 141 -3.26 -2.44 -15.22
C HIS A 141 -2.16 -3.18 -14.47
N ARG A 142 -1.77 -4.36 -14.95
CA ARG A 142 -0.54 -5.01 -14.48
C ARG A 142 0.65 -4.37 -15.20
N VAL A 143 1.53 -3.74 -14.43
CA VAL A 143 2.66 -2.96 -14.97
C VAL A 143 3.95 -3.78 -14.97
N ASP A 144 4.16 -4.61 -13.94
CA ASP A 144 5.36 -5.41 -13.78
C ASP A 144 5.07 -6.67 -12.95
N ASP A 145 5.97 -7.66 -12.99
CA ASP A 145 5.79 -8.93 -12.29
C ASP A 145 7.12 -9.54 -11.78
N LYS A 146 7.03 -10.79 -11.30
CA LYS A 146 8.17 -11.58 -10.78
C LYS A 146 8.82 -10.99 -9.52
N TYR A 147 8.04 -10.31 -8.71
CA TYR A 147 8.42 -9.90 -7.36
C TYR A 147 8.20 -11.02 -6.35
N ILE A 148 8.98 -11.00 -5.26
CA ILE A 148 8.75 -11.88 -4.10
C ILE A 148 7.93 -11.12 -3.06
N ILE A 149 8.43 -9.98 -2.56
CA ILE A 149 7.71 -9.10 -1.62
C ILE A 149 7.75 -7.68 -2.16
N THR A 150 6.61 -7.20 -2.65
CA THR A 150 6.45 -5.85 -3.18
C THR A 150 6.27 -4.84 -2.06
N ASN A 151 7.02 -3.74 -2.07
CA ASN A 151 6.86 -2.61 -1.16
C ASN A 151 7.06 -1.27 -1.89
N GLY A 152 6.35 -0.25 -1.45
CA GLY A 152 6.22 1.02 -2.12
C GLY A 152 5.07 0.99 -3.14
N PRO A 153 4.99 1.93 -4.06
CA PRO A 153 6.07 2.76 -4.60
C PRO A 153 6.34 4.06 -3.83
N ALA A 154 7.48 4.69 -4.16
CA ALA A 154 7.82 6.05 -3.75
C ALA A 154 8.04 6.90 -5.00
N PHE A 155 7.18 7.90 -5.23
CA PHE A 155 7.17 8.67 -6.47
C PHE A 155 8.17 9.83 -6.46
N ILE A 156 8.90 9.98 -7.57
CA ILE A 156 9.65 11.20 -7.91
C ILE A 156 8.70 12.15 -8.67
N ASN A 157 7.93 11.61 -9.62
CA ASN A 157 6.88 12.28 -10.37
C ASN A 157 5.93 11.22 -10.97
N LYS A 158 4.94 11.64 -11.77
CA LYS A 158 3.93 10.76 -12.38
C LYS A 158 4.49 9.58 -13.21
N ASN A 159 5.72 9.69 -13.70
CA ASN A 159 6.31 8.70 -14.60
C ASN A 159 7.57 8.04 -14.04
N ASN A 160 8.11 8.52 -12.90
CA ASN A 160 9.33 8.01 -12.31
C ASN A 160 9.11 7.71 -10.82
N PHE A 161 9.47 6.52 -10.39
CA PHE A 161 9.30 6.08 -9.02
C PHE A 161 10.30 5.01 -8.62
N TYR A 162 10.44 4.81 -7.31
CA TYR A 162 11.15 3.69 -6.73
C TYR A 162 10.16 2.60 -6.32
N HIS A 163 10.54 1.34 -6.52
CA HIS A 163 9.79 0.17 -6.06
C HIS A 163 10.76 -0.87 -5.48
N THR A 164 10.35 -1.51 -4.38
CA THR A 164 11.21 -2.41 -3.64
C THR A 164 10.72 -3.85 -3.73
N ASP A 165 11.64 -4.78 -3.96
CA ASP A 165 11.46 -6.19 -3.64
C ASP A 165 12.25 -6.48 -2.36
N SER A 166 11.55 -6.49 -1.23
CA SER A 166 12.19 -6.58 0.09
C SER A 166 12.92 -7.91 0.29
N ARG A 167 12.35 -9.00 -0.22
CA ARG A 167 12.98 -10.33 -0.10
C ARG A 167 14.26 -10.44 -0.90
N LYS A 168 14.29 -9.82 -2.10
CA LYS A 168 15.51 -9.72 -2.91
C LYS A 168 16.50 -8.68 -2.40
N LYS A 169 16.11 -7.83 -1.43
CA LYS A 169 16.89 -6.68 -0.94
C LYS A 169 17.29 -5.72 -2.07
N ILE A 170 16.35 -5.46 -3.00
CA ILE A 170 16.58 -4.63 -4.20
C ILE A 170 15.61 -3.47 -4.21
N ILE A 171 16.13 -2.28 -4.51
CA ILE A 171 15.35 -1.09 -4.87
C ILE A 171 15.52 -0.83 -6.36
N TYR A 172 14.42 -0.82 -7.08
CA TYR A 172 14.35 -0.47 -8.49
C TYR A 172 13.99 1.00 -8.66
N LYS A 173 14.65 1.70 -9.57
CA LYS A 173 14.18 2.97 -10.14
C LYS A 173 13.49 2.64 -11.45
N ILE A 174 12.20 2.97 -11.56
CA ILE A 174 11.34 2.62 -12.68
C ILE A 174 10.90 3.92 -13.36
N LYS A 175 10.99 3.94 -14.70
CA LYS A 175 10.41 4.97 -15.56
C LYS A 175 9.38 4.32 -16.48
N ILE A 176 8.19 4.92 -16.54
CA ILE A 176 7.07 4.50 -17.40
C ILE A 176 6.75 5.56 -18.44
N ASN A 177 6.08 5.17 -19.52
CA ASN A 177 5.43 6.09 -20.45
C ASN A 177 3.97 6.37 -20.04
N ASN A 178 3.26 7.18 -20.83
CA ASN A 178 1.85 7.52 -20.54
C ASN A 178 0.89 6.31 -20.65
N TRP A 179 1.30 5.22 -21.28
CA TRP A 179 0.56 3.97 -21.41
C TRP A 179 0.87 2.96 -20.30
N LEU A 180 1.52 3.40 -19.21
CA LEU A 180 1.95 2.57 -18.07
C LEU A 180 2.96 1.47 -18.45
N LYS A 181 3.58 1.54 -19.63
CA LYS A 181 4.64 0.60 -20.02
C LYS A 181 5.98 1.05 -19.43
N ILE A 182 6.72 0.10 -18.86
CA ILE A 182 8.06 0.36 -18.35
C ILE A 182 9.00 0.61 -19.54
N ILE A 183 9.62 1.80 -19.58
CA ILE A 183 10.64 2.17 -20.56
C ILE A 183 12.04 2.10 -19.98
N LYS A 184 12.19 2.09 -18.65
CA LYS A 184 13.46 1.89 -17.97
C LYS A 184 13.26 1.34 -16.57
N LYS A 185 14.02 0.28 -16.25
CA LYS A 185 14.08 -0.29 -14.89
C LYS A 185 15.54 -0.52 -14.52
N LYS A 186 16.01 0.14 -13.48
CA LYS A 186 17.39 0.03 -13.00
C LYS A 186 17.42 -0.37 -11.53
N ILE A 187 18.36 -1.19 -11.13
CA ILE A 187 18.68 -1.43 -9.73
C ILE A 187 19.42 -0.21 -9.21
N THR A 188 18.85 0.46 -8.21
CA THR A 188 19.47 1.62 -7.57
C THR A 188 20.28 1.20 -6.33
N LYS A 189 19.76 0.22 -5.56
CA LYS A 189 20.43 -0.33 -4.39
C LYS A 189 20.16 -1.83 -4.31
N LYS A 190 21.22 -2.58 -4.05
CA LYS A 190 21.18 -4.01 -3.69
C LYS A 190 22.05 -4.19 -2.46
N LYS A 191 21.48 -4.68 -1.35
CA LYS A 191 22.31 -4.99 -0.18
C LYS A 191 23.21 -6.17 -0.54
N LYS A 192 24.53 -6.01 -0.42
CA LYS A 192 25.46 -7.13 -0.56
C LYS A 192 25.16 -8.15 0.55
N LYS A 193 25.32 -9.44 0.26
CA LYS A 193 25.38 -10.44 1.32
C LYS A 193 26.59 -10.04 2.20
N THR A 194 26.37 -9.79 3.45
CA THR A 194 27.40 -9.94 4.48
C THR A 194 27.50 -11.44 4.68
N ASP A 195 28.62 -12.01 4.31
CA ASP A 195 28.98 -13.39 4.64
C ASP A 195 28.89 -13.58 6.15
#